data_d905013344775bef2d04b224752bebbd
#
_entry.id   d905013344775bef2d04b224752bebbd
#
_cell.length_a   1.000
_cell.length_b   1.000
_cell.length_c   1.000
_cell.angle_alpha   90.00
_cell.angle_beta   90.00
_cell.angle_gamma   90.00
#
_symmetry.space_group_name_H-M   'P 1'
#
loop_
_entity.id
_entity.type
_entity.pdbx_description
1 polymer ?
#
loop_
_entity_poly.entity_id
_entity_poly.type
_entity_poly.pdbx_seq_one_letter_code
_entity_poly.pdbx_strand_id
1 'polypeptide(L)'
;MMMKEAGAATLSIPSNESYAAMQTGACDAVITSSTSLISFRLEELSKALTSGRERSYWFMLEPIMMSKIVFSGLPKEQQDLIMAVGTELEAFGQAGAK
;
A
#
# COMPACT_ATOMS: atom_id res chain seq x y z
N MET A 1 -3.93 -12.51 10.32
CA MET A 1 -4.02 -13.82 10.98
C MET A 1 -2.66 -14.49 11.14
N MET A 2 -1.78 -14.49 10.16
CA MET A 2 -0.44 -15.08 10.20
C MET A 2 0.36 -14.72 11.47
N MET A 3 0.40 -13.46 11.87
CA MET A 3 1.12 -13.04 13.08
C MET A 3 0.48 -13.53 14.36
N LYS A 4 -0.84 -13.68 14.39
CA LYS A 4 -1.53 -14.29 15.53
C LYS A 4 -1.18 -15.76 15.69
N GLU A 5 -1.07 -16.51 14.58
CA GLU A 5 -0.61 -17.91 14.59
C GLU A 5 0.85 -18.03 15.05
N ALA A 6 1.66 -17.00 14.80
CA ALA A 6 3.02 -16.89 15.30
C ALA A 6 3.12 -16.45 16.77
N GLY A 7 2.00 -16.29 17.47
CA GLY A 7 1.95 -15.91 18.87
C GLY A 7 2.01 -14.41 19.16
N ALA A 8 1.93 -13.55 18.13
CA ALA A 8 1.93 -12.10 18.32
C ALA A 8 0.54 -11.58 18.75
N ALA A 9 0.52 -10.61 19.66
CA ALA A 9 -0.66 -9.82 19.94
C ALA A 9 -0.86 -8.82 18.79
N THR A 10 -1.94 -9.00 18.02
CA THR A 10 -2.17 -8.20 16.81
C THR A 10 -3.08 -7.01 17.11
N LEU A 11 -2.69 -5.84 16.63
CA LEU A 11 -3.45 -4.61 16.66
C LEU A 11 -3.76 -4.19 15.22
N SER A 12 -4.98 -3.72 14.97
CA SER A 12 -5.37 -3.17 13.68
C SER A 12 -5.64 -1.68 13.84
N ILE A 13 -4.80 -0.88 13.22
CA ILE A 13 -4.85 0.59 13.28
C ILE A 13 -4.76 1.18 11.88
N PRO A 14 -5.29 2.38 11.64
CA PRO A 14 -5.06 3.12 10.41
C PRO A 14 -3.58 3.42 10.20
N SER A 15 -3.13 3.39 8.95
CA SER A 15 -1.70 3.56 8.62
C SER A 15 -1.13 4.91 9.08
N ASN A 16 -1.93 5.96 9.06
CA ASN A 16 -1.53 7.29 9.54
C ASN A 16 -1.34 7.37 11.08
N GLU A 17 -1.80 6.39 11.83
CA GLU A 17 -1.61 6.29 13.28
C GLU A 17 -0.41 5.41 13.65
N SER A 18 0.18 4.72 12.69
CA SER A 18 1.26 3.75 12.93
C SER A 18 2.50 4.39 13.56
N TYR A 19 2.85 5.61 13.16
CA TYR A 19 3.99 6.34 13.74
C TYR A 19 3.78 6.58 15.25
N ALA A 20 2.64 7.15 15.61
CA ALA A 20 2.32 7.42 17.02
C ALA A 20 2.23 6.13 17.84
N ALA A 21 1.67 5.06 17.29
CA ALA A 21 1.57 3.78 17.97
C ALA A 21 2.95 3.15 18.26
N MET A 22 3.89 3.24 17.33
CA MET A 22 5.26 2.80 17.53
C MET A 22 6.01 3.72 18.50
N GLN A 23 5.85 5.03 18.37
CA GLN A 23 6.52 6.01 19.23
C GLN A 23 6.12 5.88 20.70
N THR A 24 4.84 5.62 20.95
CA THR A 24 4.31 5.46 22.32
C THR A 24 4.48 4.06 22.90
N GLY A 25 4.94 3.10 22.08
CA GLY A 25 5.05 1.70 22.49
C GLY A 25 3.70 0.97 22.55
N ALA A 26 2.65 1.49 21.93
CA ALA A 26 1.39 0.77 21.78
C ALA A 26 1.53 -0.45 20.87
N CYS A 27 2.51 -0.45 19.95
CA CYS A 27 2.96 -1.62 19.23
C CYS A 27 4.50 -1.63 19.13
N ASP A 28 5.06 -2.83 19.10
CA ASP A 28 6.51 -3.08 19.02
C ASP A 28 6.99 -3.21 17.58
N ALA A 29 6.09 -3.52 16.66
CA ALA A 29 6.38 -3.70 15.24
C ALA A 29 5.16 -3.39 14.38
N VAL A 30 5.41 -3.07 13.12
CA VAL A 30 4.37 -2.81 12.11
C VAL A 30 4.64 -3.65 10.87
N ILE A 31 3.59 -4.25 10.32
CA ILE A 31 3.62 -4.87 9.00
C ILE A 31 2.97 -3.91 8.01
N THR A 32 3.74 -3.45 7.06
CA THR A 32 3.31 -2.47 6.08
C THR A 32 4.09 -2.62 4.77
N SER A 33 3.76 -1.80 3.77
CA SER A 33 4.53 -1.73 2.52
C SER A 33 5.81 -0.92 2.70
N SER A 34 6.79 -1.14 1.82
CA SER A 34 8.01 -0.33 1.77
C SER A 34 7.72 1.16 1.50
N THR A 35 6.69 1.45 0.72
CA THR A 35 6.23 2.82 0.48
C THR A 35 5.72 3.48 1.76
N SER A 36 4.92 2.76 2.55
CA SER A 36 4.40 3.26 3.83
C SER A 36 5.50 3.47 4.87
N LEU A 37 6.56 2.69 4.82
CA LEU A 37 7.73 2.87 5.67
C LEU A 37 8.25 4.32 5.58
N ILE A 38 8.42 4.81 4.36
CA ILE A 38 8.90 6.16 4.09
C ILE A 38 7.79 7.21 4.29
N SER A 39 6.60 6.97 3.74
CA SER A 39 5.50 7.95 3.78
C SER A 39 5.05 8.31 5.19
N PHE A 40 5.15 7.37 6.13
CA PHE A 40 4.79 7.58 7.54
C PHE A 40 6.01 7.70 8.46
N ARG A 41 7.20 7.85 7.90
CA ARG A 41 8.47 8.07 8.63
C ARG A 41 8.76 6.95 9.64
N LEU A 42 8.30 5.74 9.38
CA LEU A 42 8.47 4.61 10.30
C LEU A 42 9.94 4.17 10.41
N GLU A 43 10.76 4.50 9.43
CA GLU A 43 12.20 4.26 9.43
C GLU A 43 12.91 4.96 10.59
N GLU A 44 12.40 6.09 11.07
CA GLU A 44 12.97 6.83 12.20
C GLU A 44 12.87 6.06 13.53
N LEU A 45 11.82 5.23 13.65
CA LEU A 45 11.53 4.47 14.85
C LEU A 45 11.97 3.00 14.75
N SER A 46 12.21 2.53 13.53
CA SER A 46 12.51 1.12 13.25
C SER A 46 13.99 0.83 13.44
N LYS A 47 14.31 -0.11 14.33
CA LYS A 47 15.68 -0.58 14.55
C LYS A 47 16.10 -1.68 13.59
N ALA A 48 15.15 -2.36 12.99
CA ALA A 48 15.37 -3.46 12.05
C ALA A 48 14.22 -3.54 11.04
N LEU A 49 14.55 -3.99 9.84
CA LEU A 49 13.60 -4.24 8.75
C LEU A 49 13.74 -5.68 8.29
N THR A 50 12.65 -6.43 8.38
CA THR A 50 12.57 -7.77 7.78
C THR A 50 11.91 -7.65 6.42
N SER A 51 12.68 -7.89 5.37
CA SER A 51 12.18 -7.94 4.00
C SER A 51 12.25 -9.35 3.44
N GLY A 52 11.32 -9.69 2.57
CA GLY A 52 11.28 -11.01 1.93
C GLY A 52 12.31 -11.19 0.82
N ARG A 53 13.04 -10.16 0.43
CA ARG A 53 13.92 -10.12 -0.74
C ARG A 53 13.19 -10.62 -1.99
N GLU A 54 13.33 -11.91 -2.34
CA GLU A 54 12.70 -12.54 -3.49
C GLU A 54 11.30 -13.10 -3.20
N ARG A 55 10.84 -13.02 -1.97
CA ARG A 55 9.53 -13.52 -1.51
C ARG A 55 8.77 -12.41 -0.82
N SER A 56 7.45 -12.38 -1.00
CA SER A 56 6.57 -11.44 -0.30
C SER A 56 5.54 -12.19 0.53
N TYR A 57 5.15 -11.63 1.66
CA TYR A 57 4.04 -12.14 2.46
C TYR A 57 2.69 -11.92 1.79
N TRP A 58 2.58 -10.91 0.95
CA TRP A 58 1.36 -10.53 0.26
C TRP A 58 1.68 -9.59 -0.90
N PHE A 59 0.76 -9.52 -1.83
CA PHE A 59 0.80 -8.58 -2.94
C PHE A 59 -0.36 -7.60 -2.78
N MET A 60 -0.07 -6.33 -2.95
CA MET A 60 -1.10 -5.29 -2.98
C MET A 60 -1.42 -4.94 -4.42
N LEU A 61 -2.70 -4.98 -4.73
CA LEU A 61 -3.23 -4.43 -5.96
C LEU A 61 -3.84 -3.06 -5.63
N GLU A 62 -3.31 -2.02 -6.23
CA GLU A 62 -3.79 -0.63 -6.06
C GLU A 62 -4.44 -0.15 -7.38
N PRO A 63 -5.67 -0.57 -7.69
CA PRO A 63 -6.33 -0.21 -8.92
C PRO A 63 -6.90 1.21 -8.83
N ILE A 64 -6.80 1.95 -9.94
CA ILE A 64 -7.62 3.14 -10.14
C ILE A 64 -8.99 2.68 -10.63
N MET A 65 -10.03 2.99 -9.89
CA MET A 65 -11.38 2.53 -10.17
C MET A 65 -12.33 3.70 -10.41
N MET A 66 -13.23 3.52 -11.34
CA MET A 66 -14.31 4.45 -11.64
C MET A 66 -15.65 3.70 -11.65
N SER A 67 -16.72 4.35 -11.20
CA SER A 67 -18.07 3.80 -11.34
C SER A 67 -18.40 3.54 -12.80
N LYS A 68 -18.88 2.32 -13.12
CA LYS A 68 -19.29 1.95 -14.47
C LYS A 68 -20.38 2.88 -15.02
N ILE A 69 -21.31 3.32 -14.16
CA ILE A 69 -22.40 4.24 -14.54
C ILE A 69 -21.79 5.58 -14.97
N VAL A 70 -20.87 6.12 -14.19
CA VAL A 70 -20.19 7.39 -14.49
C VAL A 70 -19.39 7.26 -15.77
N PHE A 71 -18.57 6.21 -15.90
CA PHE A 71 -17.76 5.96 -17.09
C PHE A 71 -18.60 5.85 -18.36
N SER A 72 -19.70 5.09 -18.31
CA SER A 72 -20.61 4.92 -19.46
C SER A 72 -21.38 6.19 -19.83
N GLY A 73 -21.51 7.14 -18.90
CA GLY A 73 -22.13 8.45 -19.16
C GLY A 73 -21.18 9.47 -19.80
N LEU A 74 -19.88 9.18 -19.87
CA LEU A 74 -18.91 10.05 -20.51
C LEU A 74 -18.99 9.93 -22.04
N PRO A 75 -18.67 11.02 -22.78
CA PRO A 75 -18.46 10.95 -24.22
C PRO A 75 -17.41 9.92 -24.59
N LYS A 76 -17.57 9.26 -25.73
CA LYS A 76 -16.69 8.18 -26.19
C LYS A 76 -15.20 8.59 -26.22
N GLU A 77 -14.91 9.80 -26.66
CA GLU A 77 -13.56 10.37 -26.69
C GLU A 77 -12.92 10.41 -25.30
N GLN A 78 -13.69 10.78 -24.26
CA GLN A 78 -13.19 10.79 -22.88
C GLN A 78 -13.00 9.38 -22.32
N GLN A 79 -13.87 8.44 -22.65
CA GLN A 79 -13.70 7.04 -22.28
C GLN A 79 -12.39 6.48 -22.85
N ASP A 80 -12.13 6.72 -24.14
CA ASP A 80 -10.95 6.23 -24.84
C ASP A 80 -9.68 6.88 -24.27
N LEU A 81 -9.71 8.18 -23.93
CA LEU A 81 -8.62 8.87 -23.28
C LEU A 81 -8.29 8.29 -21.90
N ILE A 82 -9.30 8.06 -21.08
CA ILE A 82 -9.13 7.46 -19.75
C ILE A 82 -8.46 6.07 -19.85
N MET A 83 -8.91 5.25 -20.80
CA MET A 83 -8.34 3.93 -21.01
C MET A 83 -6.89 3.99 -21.52
N ALA A 84 -6.58 4.91 -22.42
CA ALA A 84 -5.23 5.11 -22.93
C ALA A 84 -4.27 5.57 -21.83
N VAL A 85 -4.66 6.57 -21.03
CA VAL A 85 -3.87 7.06 -19.89
C VAL A 85 -3.71 5.96 -18.83
N GLY A 86 -4.74 5.16 -18.58
CA GLY A 86 -4.65 4.03 -17.66
C GLY A 86 -3.57 3.02 -18.07
N THR A 87 -3.45 2.73 -19.35
CA THR A 87 -2.40 1.85 -19.89
C THR A 87 -1.00 2.45 -19.72
N GLU A 88 -0.84 3.75 -19.95
CA GLU A 88 0.45 4.43 -19.73
C GLU A 88 0.83 4.45 -18.25
N LEU A 89 -0.13 4.67 -17.36
CA LEU A 89 0.08 4.69 -15.91
C LEU A 89 0.49 3.31 -15.36
N GLU A 90 0.06 2.22 -15.97
CA GLU A 90 0.50 0.89 -15.58
C GLU A 90 2.01 0.72 -15.76
N ALA A 91 2.54 1.10 -16.91
CA ALA A 91 3.97 1.07 -17.17
C ALA A 91 4.75 2.03 -16.25
N PHE A 92 4.23 3.23 -16.01
CA PHE A 92 4.82 4.21 -15.11
C PHE A 92 4.86 3.69 -13.66
N GLY A 93 3.76 3.11 -13.16
CA GLY A 93 3.68 2.53 -11.82
C GLY A 93 4.66 1.39 -11.61
N GLN A 94 4.81 0.50 -12.60
CA GLN A 94 5.78 -0.59 -12.56
C GLN A 94 7.23 -0.08 -12.53
N ALA A 95 7.53 0.99 -13.24
CA ALA A 95 8.88 1.59 -13.23
C ALA A 95 9.19 2.29 -11.89
N GLY A 96 8.20 2.93 -11.27
CA GLY A 96 8.37 3.60 -9.98
C GLY A 96 8.47 2.68 -8.79
N ALA A 97 8.01 1.43 -8.91
CA ALA A 97 8.04 0.43 -7.83
C ALA A 97 9.38 -0.32 -7.70
N LYS A 98 10.32 -0.09 -8.60
CA LYS A 98 11.69 -0.67 -8.58
C LYS A 98 12.66 0.23 -7.84
#